data_2bb2d61548284de1c9c8a99624f14e89
#
_entry.id   2bb2d61548284de1c9c8a99624f14e89
#
_cell.length_a   1.000
_cell.length_b   1.000
_cell.length_c   1.000
_cell.angle_alpha   90.00
_cell.angle_beta   90.00
_cell.angle_gamma   90.00
#
_symmetry.space_group_name_H-M   'P 1'
#
loop_
_entity.id
_entity.type
_entity.pdbx_description
1 polymer ?
#
loop_
_entity_poly.entity_id
_entity_poly.type
_entity_poly.pdbx_seq_one_letter_code
_entity_poly.pdbx_strand_id
1 'polypeptide(L)'
;CSCILRLLGVDKKDIPHNRAYLELLANNRDVSEYEMVLRCNLAALDESGCLAAFNGQGLTAQQMREAARLCDGVMKDIEFIHLSEYRNLLVLNKEAAVLECAVKPPHESVGENAGELLRELRQQSLAINYFLQETAKRLQPLAHDGLHYELYPWGPSARQGLPSFTELHGLKGGAVCKAEIVRGIAKALKMDVLTPPAATGDVDTDVRAKAEGALTLLEQNDFVIAHFNGSDEAAHRYDYQAKADFISRIDEQFVRTIAAQYKEPLRVVICGDHVTSSVTGKHSDGCTPVIAGYLNTSGQHIELTSYRDILNFLMKESD
;
A
#
# COMPACT_ATOMS: atom_id res chain seq x y z
N CYS A 1 1.25 4.05 -5.37
CA CYS A 1 -0.21 4.16 -5.11
C CYS A 1 -0.90 4.98 -6.18
N SER A 2 -0.43 6.19 -6.50
CA SER A 2 -1.04 7.04 -7.53
C SER A 2 -1.08 6.39 -8.93
N CYS A 3 -0.05 5.63 -9.29
CA CYS A 3 0.01 4.92 -10.58
C CYS A 3 -1.12 3.90 -10.73
N ILE A 4 -1.34 3.07 -9.70
CA ILE A 4 -2.41 2.05 -9.72
C ILE A 4 -3.79 2.69 -9.77
N LEU A 5 -4.04 3.76 -8.98
CA LEU A 5 -5.31 4.49 -9.03
C LEU A 5 -5.56 5.07 -10.42
N ARG A 6 -4.55 5.64 -11.06
CA ARG A 6 -4.65 6.16 -12.43
C ARG A 6 -4.85 5.05 -13.47
N LEU A 7 -4.17 3.92 -13.30
CA LEU A 7 -4.36 2.74 -14.15
C LEU A 7 -5.80 2.21 -14.04
N LEU A 8 -6.43 2.36 -12.87
CA LEU A 8 -7.83 1.99 -12.64
C LEU A 8 -8.83 3.11 -12.97
N GLY A 9 -8.40 4.21 -13.58
CA GLY A 9 -9.28 5.26 -14.11
C GLY A 9 -9.62 6.39 -13.14
N VAL A 10 -9.01 6.43 -11.95
CA VAL A 10 -9.23 7.53 -11.01
C VAL A 10 -8.54 8.80 -11.52
N ASP A 11 -9.28 9.89 -11.58
CA ASP A 11 -8.73 11.19 -11.99
C ASP A 11 -7.66 11.69 -11.01
N LYS A 12 -6.67 12.41 -11.54
CA LYS A 12 -5.55 12.94 -10.72
C LYS A 12 -6.03 13.79 -9.54
N LYS A 13 -7.09 14.57 -9.72
CA LYS A 13 -7.67 15.44 -8.68
C LYS A 13 -8.30 14.67 -7.51
N ASP A 14 -8.72 13.41 -7.75
CA ASP A 14 -9.40 12.56 -6.77
C ASP A 14 -8.43 11.59 -6.07
N ILE A 15 -7.14 11.62 -6.46
CA ILE A 15 -6.11 10.78 -5.83
C ILE A 15 -5.81 11.27 -4.41
N PRO A 16 -5.87 10.39 -3.40
CA PRO A 16 -5.52 10.73 -2.03
C PRO A 16 -4.11 11.31 -1.90
N HIS A 17 -3.95 12.44 -1.20
CA HIS A 17 -2.64 12.98 -0.85
C HIS A 17 -1.89 12.05 0.11
N ASN A 18 -2.62 11.51 1.10
CA ASN A 18 -2.11 10.57 2.10
C ASN A 18 -2.80 9.22 1.95
N ARG A 19 -2.12 8.15 2.29
CA ARG A 19 -2.58 6.78 2.07
C ARG A 19 -3.04 6.04 3.33
N ALA A 20 -3.08 6.71 4.50
CA ALA A 20 -3.49 6.09 5.76
C ALA A 20 -4.90 5.50 5.68
N TYR A 21 -5.83 6.19 5.02
CA TYR A 21 -7.18 5.70 4.79
C TYR A 21 -7.20 4.40 3.97
N LEU A 22 -6.41 4.31 2.91
CA LEU A 22 -6.32 3.10 2.07
C LEU A 22 -5.71 1.93 2.86
N GLU A 23 -4.68 2.19 3.68
CA GLU A 23 -4.07 1.17 4.54
C GLU A 23 -5.07 0.66 5.60
N LEU A 24 -5.91 1.53 6.13
CA LEU A 24 -6.99 1.15 7.06
C LEU A 24 -8.03 0.26 6.37
N LEU A 25 -8.50 0.64 5.20
CA LEU A 25 -9.43 -0.17 4.39
C LEU A 25 -8.85 -1.55 4.09
N ALA A 26 -7.55 -1.65 3.79
CA ALA A 26 -6.88 -2.92 3.59
C ALA A 26 -7.04 -3.87 4.78
N ASN A 27 -7.18 -3.33 5.98
CA ASN A 27 -7.35 -4.05 7.23
C ASN A 27 -8.82 -4.23 7.67
N ASN A 28 -9.77 -4.12 6.74
CA ASN A 28 -11.21 -4.30 6.94
C ASN A 28 -11.84 -3.30 7.94
N ARG A 29 -11.22 -2.16 8.18
CA ARG A 29 -11.74 -1.06 8.99
C ARG A 29 -11.96 0.15 8.08
N ASP A 30 -13.16 0.69 8.06
CA ASP A 30 -13.49 1.95 7.37
C ASP A 30 -13.50 3.10 8.38
N VAL A 31 -13.29 4.31 7.90
CA VAL A 31 -13.40 5.55 8.67
C VAL A 31 -14.78 6.13 8.44
N SER A 32 -15.49 6.44 9.52
CA SER A 32 -16.75 7.21 9.43
C SER A 32 -16.47 8.65 8.99
N GLU A 33 -17.52 9.41 8.68
CA GLU A 33 -17.39 10.84 8.34
C GLU A 33 -16.88 11.70 9.50
N TYR A 34 -17.01 11.20 10.74
CA TYR A 34 -16.59 11.86 11.98
C TYR A 34 -15.21 11.41 12.46
N GLU A 35 -14.56 10.52 11.76
CA GLU A 35 -13.24 10.00 12.10
C GLU A 35 -12.17 10.44 11.11
N MET A 36 -10.93 10.33 11.52
CA MET A 36 -9.74 10.40 10.67
C MET A 36 -8.74 9.35 11.08
N VAL A 37 -7.76 9.09 10.21
CA VAL A 37 -6.71 8.13 10.43
C VAL A 37 -5.35 8.73 10.11
N LEU A 38 -4.34 8.43 10.93
CA LEU A 38 -2.94 8.76 10.69
C LEU A 38 -2.13 7.47 10.58
N ARG A 39 -1.11 7.48 9.73
CA ARG A 39 -0.03 6.50 9.83
C ARG A 39 0.76 6.77 11.11
N CYS A 40 1.27 5.72 11.75
CA CYS A 40 2.01 5.85 12.98
C CYS A 40 3.16 4.85 13.00
N ASN A 41 4.39 5.33 12.89
CA ASN A 41 5.55 4.47 12.97
C ASN A 41 6.02 4.33 14.42
N LEU A 42 6.48 3.13 14.78
CA LEU A 42 7.36 2.97 15.94
C LEU A 42 8.76 3.38 15.47
N ALA A 43 9.21 4.54 15.90
CA ALA A 43 10.50 5.12 15.52
C ALA A 43 11.54 4.91 16.63
N ALA A 44 12.81 4.79 16.24
CA ALA A 44 13.95 4.82 17.16
C ALA A 44 14.53 6.22 17.20
N LEU A 45 14.73 6.76 18.40
CA LEU A 45 15.33 8.07 18.65
C LEU A 45 16.65 7.89 19.42
N ASP A 46 17.59 8.78 19.18
CA ASP A 46 18.82 8.88 19.96
C ASP A 46 18.62 9.68 21.26
N GLU A 47 19.67 9.78 22.08
CA GLU A 47 19.63 10.49 23.36
C GLU A 47 19.28 11.98 23.24
N SER A 48 19.46 12.59 22.07
CA SER A 48 19.09 13.99 21.79
C SER A 48 17.64 14.15 21.32
N GLY A 49 16.90 13.04 21.15
CA GLY A 49 15.54 13.02 20.64
C GLY A 49 15.45 13.16 19.10
N CYS A 50 16.56 12.95 18.40
CA CYS A 50 16.57 12.90 16.94
C CYS A 50 16.22 11.51 16.42
N LEU A 51 15.53 11.47 15.27
CA LEU A 51 15.20 10.20 14.60
C LEU A 51 16.49 9.47 14.18
N ALA A 52 16.87 8.44 14.92
CA ALA A 52 17.94 7.53 14.52
C ALA A 52 17.47 6.60 13.39
N ALA A 53 16.21 6.16 13.45
CA ALA A 53 15.57 5.38 12.41
C ALA A 53 14.04 5.47 12.47
N PHE A 54 13.39 5.32 11.32
CA PHE A 54 11.94 5.39 11.18
C PHE A 54 11.21 4.06 11.43
N ASN A 55 11.93 2.97 11.64
CA ASN A 55 11.44 1.58 11.54
C ASN A 55 11.68 0.73 12.79
N GLY A 56 11.82 1.34 13.96
CA GLY A 56 12.06 0.60 15.21
C GLY A 56 13.39 -0.16 15.22
N GLN A 57 14.42 0.39 14.57
CA GLN A 57 15.75 -0.21 14.47
C GLN A 57 16.25 -0.68 15.86
N GLY A 58 16.86 -1.88 15.89
CA GLY A 58 17.34 -2.50 17.11
C GLY A 58 16.31 -3.43 17.77
N LEU A 59 15.03 -3.29 17.50
CA LEU A 59 13.99 -4.19 18.00
C LEU A 59 13.77 -5.40 17.09
N THR A 60 13.58 -6.54 17.71
CA THR A 60 13.08 -7.74 17.03
C THR A 60 11.59 -7.61 16.71
N ALA A 61 11.09 -8.42 15.77
CA ALA A 61 9.66 -8.47 15.46
C ALA A 61 8.77 -8.78 16.69
N GLN A 62 9.29 -9.56 17.65
CA GLN A 62 8.58 -9.85 18.89
C GLN A 62 8.50 -8.60 19.79
N GLN A 63 9.59 -7.87 19.93
CA GLN A 63 9.63 -6.63 20.70
C GLN A 63 8.75 -5.54 20.08
N MET A 64 8.69 -5.44 18.74
CA MET A 64 7.77 -4.52 18.08
C MET A 64 6.29 -4.87 18.34
N ARG A 65 5.94 -6.16 18.36
CA ARG A 65 4.59 -6.59 18.77
C ARG A 65 4.30 -6.28 20.22
N GLU A 66 5.29 -6.39 21.10
CA GLU A 66 5.14 -6.02 22.51
C GLU A 66 4.96 -4.50 22.65
N ALA A 67 5.76 -3.69 21.94
CA ALA A 67 5.57 -2.24 21.88
C ALA A 67 4.14 -1.88 21.42
N ALA A 68 3.63 -2.57 20.41
CA ALA A 68 2.26 -2.35 19.95
C ALA A 68 1.22 -2.65 21.06
N ARG A 69 1.39 -3.74 21.81
CA ARG A 69 0.49 -4.06 22.94
C ARG A 69 0.55 -3.02 24.07
N LEU A 70 1.73 -2.47 24.32
CA LEU A 70 1.90 -1.39 25.33
C LEU A 70 1.19 -0.10 24.90
N CYS A 71 1.05 0.14 23.62
CA CYS A 71 0.39 1.32 23.06
C CYS A 71 -1.12 1.16 22.87
N ASP A 72 -1.60 -0.08 22.82
CA ASP A 72 -3.02 -0.37 22.66
C ASP A 72 -3.83 0.00 23.91
N GLY A 73 -5.04 0.52 23.71
CA GLY A 73 -5.96 0.87 24.79
C GLY A 73 -5.47 1.98 25.73
N VAL A 74 -4.46 2.77 25.36
CA VAL A 74 -3.95 3.91 26.18
C VAL A 74 -5.01 4.97 26.37
N MET A 75 -5.80 5.24 25.34
CA MET A 75 -6.91 6.20 25.36
C MET A 75 -8.16 5.59 24.71
N LYS A 76 -9.34 5.96 25.22
CA LYS A 76 -10.62 5.50 24.64
C LYS A 76 -10.93 6.17 23.31
N ASP A 77 -10.46 7.39 23.13
CA ASP A 77 -10.78 8.23 21.96
C ASP A 77 -9.76 8.08 20.82
N ILE A 78 -8.75 7.22 21.01
CA ILE A 78 -7.76 6.86 20.00
C ILE A 78 -7.69 5.34 19.86
N GLU A 79 -8.13 4.82 18.74
CA GLU A 79 -7.93 3.43 18.35
C GLU A 79 -6.54 3.26 17.75
N PHE A 80 -5.69 2.47 18.42
CA PHE A 80 -4.37 2.12 17.92
C PHE A 80 -4.44 0.78 17.19
N ILE A 81 -4.03 0.75 15.94
CA ILE A 81 -4.08 -0.45 15.11
C ILE A 81 -2.66 -0.83 14.68
N HIS A 82 -2.17 -1.97 15.15
CA HIS A 82 -0.91 -2.53 14.72
C HIS A 82 -1.08 -3.24 13.37
N LEU A 83 -0.29 -2.86 12.38
CA LEU A 83 -0.31 -3.49 11.05
C LEU A 83 0.74 -4.61 10.95
N SER A 84 1.99 -4.24 11.05
CA SER A 84 3.12 -5.17 11.03
C SER A 84 4.41 -4.43 11.42
N GLU A 85 5.31 -5.10 12.11
CA GLU A 85 6.60 -4.55 12.51
C GLU A 85 6.45 -3.17 13.17
N TYR A 86 7.04 -2.14 12.60
CA TYR A 86 6.99 -0.75 13.10
C TYR A 86 5.77 0.03 12.62
N ARG A 87 4.95 -0.54 11.73
CA ARG A 87 3.83 0.16 11.08
C ARG A 87 2.54 0.00 11.86
N ASN A 88 1.94 1.13 12.18
CA ASN A 88 0.68 1.22 12.89
C ASN A 88 -0.20 2.32 12.30
N LEU A 89 -1.46 2.35 12.72
CA LEU A 89 -2.41 3.44 12.43
C LEU A 89 -3.00 3.95 13.72
N LEU A 90 -3.37 5.23 13.72
CA LEU A 90 -4.19 5.86 14.76
C LEU A 90 -5.51 6.28 14.13
N VAL A 91 -6.64 5.81 14.67
CA VAL A 91 -7.97 6.28 14.30
C VAL A 91 -8.54 7.08 15.47
N LEU A 92 -9.05 8.27 15.18
CA LEU A 92 -9.57 9.18 16.19
C LEU A 92 -10.65 10.08 15.58
N ASN A 93 -11.32 10.87 16.43
CA ASN A 93 -12.30 11.85 15.98
C ASN A 93 -11.65 12.85 15.03
N LYS A 94 -12.39 13.26 14.02
CA LYS A 94 -11.94 14.17 12.97
C LYS A 94 -11.66 15.57 13.53
N GLU A 95 -10.43 16.01 13.41
CA GLU A 95 -9.96 17.34 13.76
C GLU A 95 -9.45 18.04 12.48
N ALA A 96 -10.13 19.08 12.02
CA ALA A 96 -9.78 19.77 10.78
C ALA A 96 -8.34 20.29 10.78
N ALA A 97 -7.89 20.87 11.90
CA ALA A 97 -6.54 21.38 12.04
C ALA A 97 -5.47 20.29 11.93
N VAL A 98 -5.76 19.07 12.41
CA VAL A 98 -4.85 17.92 12.27
C VAL A 98 -4.74 17.45 10.81
N LEU A 99 -5.86 17.47 10.07
CA LEU A 99 -5.87 17.10 8.65
C LEU A 99 -5.01 18.03 7.78
N GLU A 100 -4.82 19.27 8.21
CA GLU A 100 -4.00 20.27 7.54
C GLU A 100 -2.52 20.22 7.96
N CYS A 101 -2.17 19.48 9.03
CA CYS A 101 -0.79 19.36 9.49
C CYS A 101 0.08 18.64 8.46
N ALA A 102 1.15 19.29 8.02
CA ALA A 102 2.13 18.75 7.09
C ALA A 102 3.30 18.09 7.83
N VAL A 103 3.04 17.00 8.55
CA VAL A 103 4.09 16.25 9.23
C VAL A 103 4.96 15.52 8.20
N LYS A 104 6.26 15.82 8.20
CA LYS A 104 7.24 15.14 7.33
C LYS A 104 7.23 13.63 7.55
N PRO A 105 7.32 12.82 6.48
CA PRO A 105 7.48 11.37 6.61
C PRO A 105 8.75 11.03 7.40
N PRO A 106 8.72 10.08 8.35
CA PRO A 106 9.88 9.81 9.20
C PRO A 106 11.09 9.24 8.45
N HIS A 107 10.88 8.58 7.30
CA HIS A 107 11.97 8.09 6.44
C HIS A 107 12.70 9.21 5.68
N GLU A 108 12.12 10.39 5.57
CA GLU A 108 12.75 11.58 4.99
C GLU A 108 13.36 12.50 6.06
N SER A 109 13.21 12.15 7.34
CA SER A 109 13.53 13.02 8.49
C SER A 109 14.56 12.40 9.45
N VAL A 110 15.26 11.36 9.03
CA VAL A 110 16.32 10.75 9.84
C VAL A 110 17.40 11.80 10.16
N GLY A 111 17.76 11.91 11.44
CA GLY A 111 18.68 12.92 11.97
C GLY A 111 18.00 14.23 12.44
N GLU A 112 16.70 14.44 12.16
CA GLU A 112 15.95 15.59 12.64
C GLU A 112 15.30 15.30 14.01
N ASN A 113 15.10 16.33 14.84
CA ASN A 113 14.48 16.17 16.15
C ASN A 113 12.99 15.88 16.04
N ALA A 114 12.55 14.74 16.59
CA ALA A 114 11.16 14.27 16.49
C ALA A 114 10.16 15.19 17.20
N GLY A 115 10.56 15.80 18.33
CA GLY A 115 9.72 16.77 19.06
C GLY A 115 9.42 18.01 18.23
N GLU A 116 10.41 18.52 17.49
CA GLU A 116 10.25 19.66 16.59
C GLU A 116 9.36 19.30 15.39
N LEU A 117 9.56 18.13 14.80
CA LEU A 117 8.76 17.65 13.67
C LEU A 117 7.28 17.45 14.03
N LEU A 118 6.99 16.99 15.25
CA LEU A 118 5.64 16.74 15.75
C LEU A 118 5.02 17.92 16.52
N ARG A 119 5.72 19.03 16.65
CA ARG A 119 5.28 20.16 17.47
C ARG A 119 3.92 20.70 17.05
N GLU A 120 3.73 20.98 15.78
CA GLU A 120 2.47 21.48 15.25
C GLU A 120 1.32 20.48 15.51
N LEU A 121 1.51 19.22 15.18
CA LEU A 121 0.53 18.16 15.41
C LEU A 121 0.12 18.06 16.88
N ARG A 122 1.08 18.12 17.81
CA ARG A 122 0.85 18.10 19.25
C ARG A 122 0.11 19.34 19.75
N GLN A 123 0.31 20.49 19.11
CA GLN A 123 -0.41 21.72 19.43
C GLN A 123 -1.84 21.71 18.92
N GLN A 124 -2.09 21.12 17.76
CA GLN A 124 -3.42 21.07 17.14
C GLN A 124 -4.33 20.02 17.78
N SER A 125 -3.77 18.95 18.38
CA SER A 125 -4.56 17.90 19.03
C SER A 125 -4.05 17.57 20.42
N LEU A 126 -4.82 17.93 21.44
CA LEU A 126 -4.53 17.56 22.83
C LEU A 126 -4.61 16.05 23.03
N ALA A 127 -5.49 15.37 22.31
CA ALA A 127 -5.65 13.92 22.36
C ALA A 127 -4.38 13.22 21.88
N ILE A 128 -3.86 13.61 20.68
CA ILE A 128 -2.62 13.05 20.14
C ILE A 128 -1.44 13.38 21.07
N ASN A 129 -1.34 14.62 21.56
CA ASN A 129 -0.26 15.00 22.46
C ASN A 129 -0.24 14.15 23.72
N TYR A 130 -1.38 13.97 24.38
CA TYR A 130 -1.48 13.12 25.57
C TYR A 130 -1.17 11.65 25.27
N PHE A 131 -1.72 11.12 24.18
CA PHE A 131 -1.45 9.76 23.72
C PHE A 131 0.05 9.51 23.52
N LEU A 132 0.74 10.42 22.85
CA LEU A 132 2.19 10.30 22.61
C LEU A 132 3.00 10.37 23.91
N GLN A 133 2.59 11.21 24.86
CA GLN A 133 3.25 11.28 26.18
C GLN A 133 3.08 9.98 26.97
N GLU A 134 1.89 9.41 26.99
CA GLU A 134 1.62 8.18 27.73
C GLU A 134 2.27 6.96 27.07
N THR A 135 2.25 6.87 25.75
CA THR A 135 2.92 5.77 25.03
C THR A 135 4.44 5.86 25.17
N ALA A 136 5.04 7.04 25.13
CA ALA A 136 6.47 7.21 25.37
C ALA A 136 6.91 6.66 26.75
N LYS A 137 6.12 6.92 27.81
CA LYS A 137 6.38 6.36 29.15
C LYS A 137 6.32 4.82 29.15
N ARG A 138 5.32 4.24 28.46
CA ARG A 138 5.15 2.79 28.39
C ARG A 138 6.23 2.10 27.56
N LEU A 139 6.81 2.79 26.59
CA LEU A 139 7.88 2.27 25.73
C LEU A 139 9.28 2.39 26.36
N GLN A 140 9.46 3.17 27.44
CA GLN A 140 10.76 3.32 28.11
C GLN A 140 11.49 1.99 28.43
N PRO A 141 10.82 0.91 28.87
CA PRO A 141 11.51 -0.35 29.16
C PRO A 141 12.16 -1.02 27.93
N LEU A 142 11.83 -0.60 26.72
CA LEU A 142 12.42 -1.11 25.47
C LEU A 142 13.72 -0.38 25.09
N ALA A 143 14.06 0.72 25.77
CA ALA A 143 15.27 1.49 25.47
C ALA A 143 16.53 0.64 25.68
N HIS A 144 17.46 0.67 24.72
CA HIS A 144 18.75 -0.01 24.78
C HIS A 144 19.77 0.63 23.82
N ASP A 145 21.05 0.44 24.10
CA ASP A 145 22.15 0.89 23.26
C ASP A 145 22.08 2.38 22.84
N GLY A 146 21.62 3.27 23.76
CA GLY A 146 21.47 4.70 23.49
C GLY A 146 20.25 5.05 22.63
N LEU A 147 19.41 4.07 22.30
CA LEU A 147 18.16 4.29 21.58
C LEU A 147 16.96 4.22 22.52
N HIS A 148 15.98 5.07 22.30
CA HIS A 148 14.65 4.96 22.89
C HIS A 148 13.59 4.97 21.77
N TYR A 149 12.38 4.55 22.08
CA TYR A 149 11.34 4.32 21.07
C TYR A 149 10.12 5.18 21.37
N GLU A 150 9.65 5.85 20.32
CA GLU A 150 8.42 6.64 20.36
C GLU A 150 7.54 6.37 19.15
N LEU A 151 6.27 6.67 19.30
CA LEU A 151 5.33 6.67 18.19
C LEU A 151 5.45 7.98 17.41
N TYR A 152 5.51 7.86 16.09
CA TYR A 152 5.61 8.99 15.16
C TYR A 152 4.39 9.00 14.23
N PRO A 153 3.31 9.73 14.56
CA PRO A 153 2.13 9.87 13.70
C PRO A 153 2.39 10.86 12.56
N TRP A 154 1.90 10.52 11.37
CA TRP A 154 2.07 11.33 10.16
C TRP A 154 1.04 11.00 9.09
N GLY A 155 0.93 11.82 8.04
CA GLY A 155 0.08 11.58 6.89
C GLY A 155 -1.40 11.43 7.24
N PRO A 156 -2.01 12.40 7.94
CA PRO A 156 -3.41 12.36 8.32
C PRO A 156 -4.32 12.24 7.09
N SER A 157 -5.36 11.45 7.21
CA SER A 157 -6.34 11.20 6.15
C SER A 157 -7.75 11.14 6.73
N ALA A 158 -8.70 11.77 6.06
CA ALA A 158 -10.11 11.53 6.29
C ALA A 158 -10.65 10.50 5.30
N ARG A 159 -11.90 10.09 5.50
CA ARG A 159 -12.63 9.29 4.52
C ARG A 159 -12.64 10.01 3.17
N GLN A 160 -12.29 9.29 2.12
CA GLN A 160 -12.34 9.79 0.76
C GLN A 160 -13.37 9.02 -0.03
N GLY A 161 -14.32 9.72 -0.60
CA GLY A 161 -15.34 9.16 -1.46
C GLY A 161 -14.80 8.93 -2.86
N LEU A 162 -13.90 7.93 -3.03
CA LEU A 162 -13.53 7.49 -4.36
C LEU A 162 -14.74 6.83 -5.04
N PRO A 163 -14.96 7.10 -6.34
CA PRO A 163 -16.01 6.41 -7.09
C PRO A 163 -15.69 4.90 -7.14
N SER A 164 -16.70 4.06 -7.07
CA SER A 164 -16.53 2.63 -7.26
C SER A 164 -16.05 2.31 -8.68
N PHE A 165 -15.42 1.17 -8.88
CA PHE A 165 -14.98 0.71 -10.20
C PHE A 165 -16.17 0.62 -11.18
N THR A 166 -17.33 0.20 -10.67
CA THR A 166 -18.57 0.16 -11.46
C THR A 166 -19.09 1.56 -11.83
N GLU A 167 -18.97 2.54 -10.94
CA GLU A 167 -19.34 3.94 -11.28
C GLU A 167 -18.38 4.55 -12.32
N LEU A 168 -17.11 4.15 -12.31
CA LEU A 168 -16.13 4.61 -13.29
C LEU A 168 -16.30 3.98 -14.67
N HIS A 169 -16.64 2.69 -14.73
CA HIS A 169 -16.52 1.90 -15.96
C HIS A 169 -17.79 1.14 -16.37
N GLY A 170 -18.82 1.10 -15.53
CA GLY A 170 -20.00 0.25 -15.77
C GLY A 170 -19.74 -1.26 -15.57
N LEU A 171 -18.53 -1.64 -15.14
CA LEU A 171 -18.04 -3.02 -15.03
C LEU A 171 -17.81 -3.41 -13.57
N LYS A 172 -17.87 -4.70 -13.28
CA LYS A 172 -17.43 -5.25 -12.00
C LYS A 172 -15.93 -5.51 -12.03
N GLY A 173 -15.22 -5.13 -10.97
CA GLY A 173 -13.79 -5.31 -10.85
C GLY A 173 -13.38 -6.22 -9.71
N GLY A 174 -12.34 -7.04 -9.94
CA GLY A 174 -11.68 -7.87 -8.95
C GLY A 174 -10.19 -7.58 -8.85
N ALA A 175 -9.59 -7.90 -7.70
CA ALA A 175 -8.16 -7.72 -7.46
C ALA A 175 -7.56 -8.92 -6.72
N VAL A 176 -6.52 -9.54 -7.29
CA VAL A 176 -5.69 -10.53 -6.62
C VAL A 176 -4.40 -9.85 -6.16
N CYS A 177 -4.25 -9.63 -4.87
CA CYS A 177 -3.11 -8.90 -4.34
C CYS A 177 -2.80 -9.26 -2.89
N LYS A 178 -1.53 -9.03 -2.48
CA LYS A 178 -1.08 -9.14 -1.09
C LYS A 178 -0.73 -7.77 -0.51
N ALA A 179 -0.11 -6.90 -1.30
CA ALA A 179 0.32 -5.58 -0.84
C ALA A 179 -0.87 -4.78 -0.27
N GLU A 180 -0.70 -4.28 0.95
CA GLU A 180 -1.76 -3.56 1.68
C GLU A 180 -2.32 -2.39 0.88
N ILE A 181 -1.45 -1.60 0.26
CA ILE A 181 -1.89 -0.43 -0.50
C ILE A 181 -2.78 -0.81 -1.70
N VAL A 182 -2.51 -1.94 -2.37
CA VAL A 182 -3.32 -2.40 -3.51
C VAL A 182 -4.66 -2.95 -3.03
N ARG A 183 -4.66 -3.68 -1.90
CA ARG A 183 -5.89 -4.13 -1.23
C ARG A 183 -6.77 -2.95 -0.83
N GLY A 184 -6.15 -1.92 -0.26
CA GLY A 184 -6.85 -0.69 0.14
C GLY A 184 -7.44 0.07 -1.05
N ILE A 185 -6.71 0.19 -2.15
CA ILE A 185 -7.19 0.78 -3.40
C ILE A 185 -8.39 -0.01 -3.94
N ALA A 186 -8.25 -1.32 -4.06
CA ALA A 186 -9.33 -2.18 -4.56
C ALA A 186 -10.60 -2.05 -3.71
N LYS A 187 -10.46 -2.05 -2.37
CA LYS A 187 -11.60 -1.84 -1.47
C LYS A 187 -12.21 -0.44 -1.58
N ALA A 188 -11.38 0.60 -1.69
CA ALA A 188 -11.86 1.96 -1.88
C ALA A 188 -12.70 2.10 -3.17
N LEU A 189 -12.31 1.37 -4.22
CA LEU A 189 -13.04 1.29 -5.49
C LEU A 189 -14.16 0.23 -5.48
N LYS A 190 -14.47 -0.37 -4.33
CA LYS A 190 -15.49 -1.42 -4.15
C LYS A 190 -15.31 -2.62 -5.08
N MET A 191 -14.07 -2.97 -5.39
CA MET A 191 -13.71 -4.18 -6.13
C MET A 191 -13.68 -5.39 -5.21
N ASP A 192 -13.94 -6.57 -5.75
CA ASP A 192 -13.74 -7.83 -5.03
C ASP A 192 -12.25 -8.07 -4.79
N VAL A 193 -11.87 -8.42 -3.55
CA VAL A 193 -10.46 -8.63 -3.20
C VAL A 193 -10.22 -10.06 -2.77
N LEU A 194 -9.30 -10.73 -3.46
CA LEU A 194 -8.82 -12.05 -3.11
C LEU A 194 -7.32 -12.00 -2.77
N THR A 195 -6.96 -12.50 -1.60
CA THR A 195 -5.57 -12.67 -1.17
C THR A 195 -5.34 -14.15 -0.89
N PRO A 196 -4.66 -14.89 -1.78
CA PRO A 196 -4.37 -16.31 -1.54
C PRO A 196 -3.55 -16.48 -0.24
N PRO A 197 -3.81 -17.52 0.56
CA PRO A 197 -3.11 -17.71 1.85
C PRO A 197 -1.58 -17.74 1.74
N ALA A 198 -1.06 -18.38 0.67
CA ALA A 198 0.38 -18.45 0.39
C ALA A 198 0.94 -17.24 -0.40
N ALA A 199 0.14 -16.18 -0.60
CA ALA A 199 0.64 -14.97 -1.23
C ALA A 199 1.48 -14.16 -0.25
N THR A 200 2.70 -13.83 -0.66
CA THR A 200 3.59 -12.88 0.02
C THR A 200 3.71 -11.58 -0.78
N GLY A 201 4.36 -10.57 -0.21
CA GLY A 201 4.73 -9.33 -0.92
C GLY A 201 6.07 -9.43 -1.64
N ASP A 202 6.73 -10.58 -1.65
CA ASP A 202 8.10 -10.76 -2.14
C ASP A 202 8.18 -11.81 -3.27
N VAL A 203 9.40 -12.13 -3.71
CA VAL A 203 9.69 -13.12 -4.77
C VAL A 203 9.27 -14.54 -4.41
N ASP A 204 9.14 -14.88 -3.14
CA ASP A 204 8.70 -16.19 -2.66
C ASP A 204 7.19 -16.43 -2.76
N THR A 205 6.42 -15.43 -3.21
CA THR A 205 4.97 -15.54 -3.35
C THR A 205 4.55 -16.73 -4.21
N ASP A 206 3.45 -17.38 -3.82
CA ASP A 206 2.83 -18.42 -4.65
C ASP A 206 2.13 -17.77 -5.86
N VAL A 207 2.84 -17.81 -7.00
CA VAL A 207 2.38 -17.23 -8.27
C VAL A 207 1.22 -18.01 -8.85
N ARG A 208 1.21 -19.34 -8.67
CA ARG A 208 0.12 -20.22 -9.16
C ARG A 208 -1.17 -19.97 -8.38
N ALA A 209 -1.10 -19.88 -7.06
CA ALA A 209 -2.27 -19.54 -6.25
C ALA A 209 -2.89 -18.18 -6.63
N LYS A 210 -2.06 -17.21 -7.06
CA LYS A 210 -2.58 -15.95 -7.61
C LYS A 210 -3.28 -16.13 -8.96
N ALA A 211 -2.79 -17.04 -9.82
CA ALA A 211 -3.48 -17.35 -11.08
C ALA A 211 -4.84 -18.00 -10.84
N GLU A 212 -4.90 -18.97 -9.93
CA GLU A 212 -6.15 -19.63 -9.52
C GLU A 212 -7.14 -18.62 -8.93
N GLY A 213 -6.65 -17.70 -8.09
CA GLY A 213 -7.45 -16.60 -7.56
C GLY A 213 -7.97 -15.64 -8.64
N ALA A 214 -7.16 -15.36 -9.68
CA ALA A 214 -7.59 -14.51 -10.79
C ALA A 214 -8.67 -15.22 -11.64
N LEU A 215 -8.53 -16.50 -11.90
CA LEU A 215 -9.56 -17.31 -12.57
C LEU A 215 -10.88 -17.32 -11.79
N THR A 216 -10.80 -17.51 -10.47
CA THR A 216 -11.99 -17.45 -9.59
C THR A 216 -12.69 -16.10 -9.67
N LEU A 217 -11.92 -14.99 -9.65
CA LEU A 217 -12.51 -13.66 -9.75
C LEU A 217 -13.10 -13.38 -11.14
N LEU A 218 -12.50 -13.90 -12.21
CA LEU A 218 -13.01 -13.74 -13.57
C LEU A 218 -14.37 -14.44 -13.81
N GLU A 219 -14.77 -15.39 -12.96
CA GLU A 219 -16.11 -16.00 -13.03
C GLU A 219 -17.23 -15.02 -12.67
N GLN A 220 -16.94 -13.97 -11.90
CA GLN A 220 -17.92 -13.04 -11.34
C GLN A 220 -17.63 -11.56 -11.64
N ASN A 221 -16.49 -11.27 -12.25
CA ASN A 221 -16.02 -9.93 -12.54
C ASN A 221 -15.62 -9.78 -14.01
N ASP A 222 -15.92 -8.62 -14.59
CA ASP A 222 -15.59 -8.29 -15.97
C ASP A 222 -14.13 -7.86 -16.13
N PHE A 223 -13.49 -7.43 -15.05
CA PHE A 223 -12.11 -6.99 -14.98
C PHE A 223 -11.41 -7.55 -13.75
N VAL A 224 -10.17 -8.03 -13.90
CA VAL A 224 -9.35 -8.47 -12.77
C VAL A 224 -7.94 -7.91 -12.89
N ILE A 225 -7.47 -7.27 -11.82
CA ILE A 225 -6.07 -6.88 -11.66
C ILE A 225 -5.34 -7.90 -10.76
N ALA A 226 -4.22 -8.45 -11.23
CA ALA A 226 -3.31 -9.26 -10.43
C ALA A 226 -2.02 -8.49 -10.16
N HIS A 227 -1.70 -8.28 -8.88
CA HIS A 227 -0.53 -7.50 -8.46
C HIS A 227 0.59 -8.39 -7.91
N PHE A 228 1.82 -8.12 -8.36
CA PHE A 228 3.06 -8.79 -7.95
C PHE A 228 4.09 -7.75 -7.52
N ASN A 229 4.56 -7.80 -6.27
CA ASN A 229 5.52 -6.85 -5.71
C ASN A 229 6.97 -7.37 -5.73
N GLY A 230 7.17 -8.68 -5.87
CA GLY A 230 8.49 -9.32 -5.72
C GLY A 230 9.57 -8.77 -6.65
N SER A 231 9.24 -8.32 -7.86
CA SER A 231 10.22 -7.71 -8.77
C SER A 231 10.74 -6.35 -8.27
N ASP A 232 9.91 -5.58 -7.57
CA ASP A 232 10.29 -4.33 -6.92
C ASP A 232 11.18 -4.59 -5.71
N GLU A 233 10.77 -5.52 -4.85
CA GLU A 233 11.54 -5.92 -3.66
C GLU A 233 12.93 -6.47 -4.01
N ALA A 234 13.03 -7.31 -5.05
CA ALA A 234 14.31 -7.80 -5.54
C ALA A 234 15.21 -6.66 -6.04
N ALA A 235 14.63 -5.68 -6.76
CA ALA A 235 15.37 -4.52 -7.24
C ALA A 235 15.87 -3.64 -6.10
N HIS A 236 15.09 -3.41 -5.06
CA HIS A 236 15.49 -2.67 -3.85
C HIS A 236 16.65 -3.36 -3.11
N ARG A 237 16.74 -4.69 -3.19
CA ARG A 237 17.87 -5.49 -2.64
C ARG A 237 19.05 -5.63 -3.59
N TYR A 238 19.06 -4.94 -4.73
CA TYR A 238 20.12 -5.01 -5.77
C TYR A 238 20.23 -6.39 -6.43
N ASP A 239 19.21 -7.23 -6.33
CA ASP A 239 19.19 -8.60 -6.86
C ASP A 239 18.46 -8.64 -8.21
N TYR A 240 19.22 -8.34 -9.28
CA TYR A 240 18.68 -8.37 -10.64
C TYR A 240 18.32 -9.79 -11.10
N GLN A 241 19.03 -10.81 -10.61
CA GLN A 241 18.76 -12.20 -10.99
C GLN A 241 17.45 -12.67 -10.39
N ALA A 242 17.23 -12.47 -9.09
CA ALA A 242 15.94 -12.77 -8.45
C ALA A 242 14.77 -12.02 -9.13
N LYS A 243 15.00 -10.77 -9.56
CA LYS A 243 14.01 -10.01 -10.32
C LYS A 243 13.66 -10.67 -11.66
N ALA A 244 14.67 -11.08 -12.44
CA ALA A 244 14.49 -11.73 -13.72
C ALA A 244 13.80 -13.10 -13.59
N ASP A 245 14.26 -13.91 -12.64
CA ASP A 245 13.69 -15.23 -12.34
C ASP A 245 12.23 -15.11 -11.89
N PHE A 246 11.92 -14.09 -11.10
CA PHE A 246 10.55 -13.84 -10.66
C PHE A 246 9.64 -13.46 -11.81
N ILE A 247 10.09 -12.60 -12.73
CA ILE A 247 9.33 -12.24 -13.95
C ILE A 247 9.09 -13.48 -14.82
N SER A 248 10.11 -14.35 -14.99
CA SER A 248 9.95 -15.61 -15.71
C SER A 248 8.92 -16.54 -15.05
N ARG A 249 8.91 -16.60 -13.72
CA ARG A 249 7.90 -17.36 -12.99
C ARG A 249 6.48 -16.81 -13.16
N ILE A 250 6.32 -15.49 -13.26
CA ILE A 250 5.02 -14.89 -13.57
C ILE A 250 4.53 -15.35 -14.96
N ASP A 251 5.39 -15.33 -15.96
CA ASP A 251 5.03 -15.87 -17.29
C ASP A 251 4.63 -17.35 -17.22
N GLU A 252 5.47 -18.17 -16.61
CA GLU A 252 5.28 -19.62 -16.58
C GLU A 252 4.10 -20.08 -15.71
N GLN A 253 3.90 -19.46 -14.55
CA GLN A 253 2.95 -19.96 -13.56
C GLN A 253 1.66 -19.14 -13.49
N PHE A 254 1.67 -17.88 -13.94
CA PHE A 254 0.47 -17.05 -13.98
C PHE A 254 -0.06 -16.94 -15.42
N VAL A 255 0.71 -16.34 -16.33
CA VAL A 255 0.21 -16.04 -17.69
C VAL A 255 -0.16 -17.32 -18.43
N ARG A 256 0.70 -18.35 -18.41
CA ARG A 256 0.40 -19.64 -19.06
C ARG A 256 -0.77 -20.38 -18.40
N THR A 257 -0.94 -20.25 -17.08
CA THR A 257 -2.09 -20.86 -16.39
C THR A 257 -3.39 -20.19 -16.82
N ILE A 258 -3.44 -18.85 -16.87
CA ILE A 258 -4.60 -18.13 -17.37
C ILE A 258 -4.90 -18.52 -18.83
N ALA A 259 -3.91 -18.51 -19.71
CA ALA A 259 -4.06 -18.88 -21.12
C ALA A 259 -4.53 -20.32 -21.32
N ALA A 260 -4.09 -21.23 -20.47
CA ALA A 260 -4.48 -22.65 -20.55
C ALA A 260 -5.89 -22.94 -20.01
N GLN A 261 -6.32 -22.23 -18.97
CA GLN A 261 -7.54 -22.56 -18.23
C GLN A 261 -8.74 -21.66 -18.58
N TYR A 262 -8.51 -20.37 -18.82
CA TYR A 262 -9.57 -19.46 -19.22
C TYR A 262 -9.86 -19.61 -20.72
N LYS A 263 -11.12 -19.84 -21.10
CA LYS A 263 -11.50 -20.19 -22.49
C LYS A 263 -12.26 -19.11 -23.21
N GLU A 264 -12.82 -18.16 -22.47
CA GLU A 264 -13.52 -17.03 -23.07
C GLU A 264 -12.52 -16.01 -23.65
N PRO A 265 -12.95 -15.14 -24.60
CA PRO A 265 -12.13 -14.04 -25.08
C PRO A 265 -11.66 -13.14 -23.93
N LEU A 266 -10.36 -12.86 -23.89
CA LEU A 266 -9.78 -12.04 -22.84
C LEU A 266 -8.78 -11.04 -23.40
N ARG A 267 -8.91 -9.77 -23.02
CA ARG A 267 -7.87 -8.74 -23.22
C ARG A 267 -6.93 -8.74 -22.05
N VAL A 268 -5.65 -8.75 -22.30
CA VAL A 268 -4.61 -8.83 -21.26
C VAL A 268 -3.62 -7.68 -21.43
N VAL A 269 -3.30 -7.03 -20.34
CA VAL A 269 -2.19 -6.08 -20.26
C VAL A 269 -1.27 -6.48 -19.12
N ILE A 270 0.02 -6.53 -19.38
CA ILE A 270 1.09 -6.73 -18.40
C ILE A 270 1.93 -5.46 -18.40
N CYS A 271 2.04 -4.80 -17.27
CA CYS A 271 2.80 -3.56 -17.14
C CYS A 271 3.41 -3.41 -15.75
N GLY A 272 4.47 -2.61 -15.64
CA GLY A 272 4.95 -2.11 -14.36
C GLY A 272 4.24 -0.79 -13.99
N ASP A 273 4.11 -0.50 -12.71
CA ASP A 273 3.58 0.76 -12.21
C ASP A 273 4.66 1.85 -12.08
N HIS A 274 5.92 1.47 -11.93
CA HIS A 274 7.10 2.33 -11.94
C HIS A 274 8.38 1.53 -12.25
N VAL A 275 9.45 2.25 -12.55
CA VAL A 275 10.78 1.66 -12.74
C VAL A 275 11.50 1.63 -11.39
N THR A 276 12.02 0.45 -11.00
CA THR A 276 12.93 0.29 -9.86
C THR A 276 14.23 -0.33 -10.35
N SER A 277 15.32 0.40 -10.20
CA SER A 277 16.64 -0.01 -10.70
C SER A 277 17.31 -1.00 -9.76
N SER A 278 17.66 -2.18 -10.24
CA SER A 278 18.48 -3.14 -9.48
C SER A 278 19.93 -2.70 -9.29
N VAL A 279 20.37 -1.63 -9.98
CA VAL A 279 21.73 -1.07 -9.81
C VAL A 279 21.76 -0.06 -8.66
N THR A 280 20.71 0.76 -8.52
CA THR A 280 20.66 1.82 -7.51
C THR A 280 19.77 1.48 -6.32
N GLY A 281 18.94 0.43 -6.42
CA GLY A 281 17.94 0.07 -5.42
C GLY A 281 16.84 1.13 -5.25
N LYS A 282 16.69 2.05 -6.21
CA LYS A 282 15.77 3.21 -6.10
C LYS A 282 14.80 3.25 -7.27
N HIS A 283 13.65 3.87 -7.02
CA HIS A 283 12.75 4.25 -8.10
C HIS A 283 13.43 5.29 -8.99
N SER A 284 13.19 5.20 -10.28
CA SER A 284 13.69 6.15 -11.27
C SER A 284 12.59 6.58 -12.23
N ASP A 285 12.77 7.76 -12.81
CA ASP A 285 11.94 8.22 -13.90
C ASP A 285 12.16 7.35 -15.14
N GLY A 286 11.13 7.16 -15.92
CA GLY A 286 11.17 6.40 -17.16
C GLY A 286 9.86 5.72 -17.50
N CYS A 287 9.79 5.21 -18.73
CA CYS A 287 8.64 4.43 -19.17
C CYS A 287 8.79 2.98 -18.70
N THR A 288 7.74 2.43 -18.13
CA THR A 288 7.66 0.99 -17.85
C THR A 288 7.30 0.22 -19.12
N PRO A 289 7.83 -0.99 -19.31
CA PRO A 289 7.42 -1.84 -20.41
C PRO A 289 5.94 -2.22 -20.26
N VAL A 290 5.22 -2.25 -21.39
CA VAL A 290 3.82 -2.66 -21.46
C VAL A 290 3.68 -3.71 -22.55
N ILE A 291 3.01 -4.80 -22.24
CA ILE A 291 2.61 -5.85 -23.20
C ILE A 291 1.09 -5.89 -23.17
N ALA A 292 0.46 -5.73 -24.34
CA ALA A 292 -0.98 -5.85 -24.49
C ALA A 292 -1.30 -6.88 -25.56
N GLY A 293 -2.35 -7.65 -25.35
CA GLY A 293 -2.74 -8.70 -26.30
C GLY A 293 -4.09 -9.31 -25.98
N TYR A 294 -4.41 -10.32 -26.77
CA TYR A 294 -5.66 -11.07 -26.69
C TYR A 294 -5.37 -12.53 -26.41
N LEU A 295 -6.15 -13.15 -25.53
CA LEU A 295 -6.21 -14.57 -25.33
C LEU A 295 -7.55 -15.10 -25.87
N ASN A 296 -7.53 -16.26 -26.54
CA ASN A 296 -8.70 -16.95 -27.09
C ASN A 296 -9.51 -16.12 -28.12
N THR A 297 -8.94 -15.04 -28.63
CA THR A 297 -9.53 -14.18 -29.67
C THR A 297 -8.42 -13.42 -30.40
N SER A 298 -8.77 -12.66 -31.42
CA SER A 298 -7.88 -11.76 -32.13
C SER A 298 -8.44 -10.34 -32.12
N GLY A 299 -7.57 -9.36 -32.25
CA GLY A 299 -7.94 -7.96 -32.28
C GLY A 299 -6.97 -7.14 -33.11
N GLN A 300 -7.26 -5.86 -33.28
CA GLN A 300 -6.42 -4.95 -34.02
C GLN A 300 -5.16 -4.60 -33.24
N HIS A 301 -4.06 -4.35 -33.97
CA HIS A 301 -2.86 -3.77 -33.39
C HIS A 301 -3.16 -2.36 -32.88
N ILE A 302 -2.75 -2.05 -31.66
CA ILE A 302 -2.93 -0.73 -31.06
C ILE A 302 -1.60 -0.24 -30.49
N GLU A 303 -1.41 1.07 -30.51
CA GLU A 303 -0.30 1.72 -29.84
C GLU A 303 -0.76 2.22 -28.47
N LEU A 304 0.00 1.91 -27.41
CA LEU A 304 -0.28 2.31 -26.04
C LEU A 304 0.78 3.32 -25.59
N THR A 305 0.40 4.58 -25.43
CA THR A 305 1.29 5.68 -25.07
C THR A 305 1.01 6.24 -23.66
N SER A 306 -0.11 5.87 -23.07
CA SER A 306 -0.54 6.39 -21.76
C SER A 306 -1.35 5.37 -20.96
N TYR A 307 -1.51 5.60 -19.67
CA TYR A 307 -2.43 4.81 -18.84
C TYR A 307 -3.88 4.82 -19.34
N ARG A 308 -4.30 5.92 -20.00
CA ARG A 308 -5.63 6.01 -20.59
C ARG A 308 -5.78 5.06 -21.78
N ASP A 309 -4.74 4.88 -22.58
CA ASP A 309 -4.78 3.96 -23.72
C ASP A 309 -4.85 2.50 -23.24
N ILE A 310 -4.12 2.16 -22.17
CA ILE A 310 -4.20 0.86 -21.51
C ILE A 310 -5.64 0.60 -21.05
N LEU A 311 -6.22 1.57 -20.36
CA LEU A 311 -7.57 1.45 -19.83
C LEU A 311 -8.60 1.35 -20.98
N ASN A 312 -8.50 2.19 -21.98
CA ASN A 312 -9.37 2.14 -23.18
C ASN A 312 -9.26 0.79 -23.90
N PHE A 313 -8.06 0.22 -24.01
CA PHE A 313 -7.88 -1.10 -24.60
C PHE A 313 -8.60 -2.18 -23.80
N LEU A 314 -8.50 -2.14 -22.47
CA LEU A 314 -9.14 -3.13 -21.60
C LEU A 314 -10.65 -2.99 -21.55
N MET A 315 -11.19 -1.76 -21.59
CA MET A 315 -12.61 -1.45 -21.34
C MET A 315 -13.46 -1.32 -22.61
N LYS A 316 -12.86 -1.26 -23.82
CA LYS A 316 -13.67 -1.20 -25.06
C LYS A 316 -14.53 -2.45 -25.18
N GLU A 317 -15.81 -2.26 -25.48
CA GLU A 317 -16.66 -3.34 -25.97
C GLU A 317 -16.05 -3.95 -27.24
N SER A 318 -16.16 -5.26 -27.39
CA SER A 318 -15.77 -5.94 -28.63
C SER A 318 -16.84 -5.60 -29.66
N ASP A 319 -16.45 -4.88 -30.72
CA ASP A 319 -17.30 -4.66 -31.88
C ASP A 319 -17.72 -6.01 -32.51
#